data_55bc4d94f4ebefa33a8538da76ae584c
#
_entry.id   55bc4d94f4ebefa33a8538da76ae584c
#
_cell.length_a   1.000
_cell.length_b   1.000
_cell.length_c   1.000
_cell.angle_alpha   90.00
_cell.angle_beta   90.00
_cell.angle_gamma   90.00
#
_symmetry.space_group_name_H-M   'P 1'
#
loop_
_entity.id
_entity.type
_entity.pdbx_description
1 polymer ?
#
loop_
_entity_poly.entity_id
_entity_poly.type
_entity_poly.pdbx_seq_one_letter_code
_entity_poly.pdbx_strand_id
1 'polypeptide(L)'
;MKRVIFFAIIFSAVTISLGLTSCDKDTEIKDPNPFTLQKENYTFLKNSNYYLEVQKNRSPEYSDPFEIEDVQRIDKEMHIEVSFPAGCASNNFEIIWDGVVMESYPPQTRLFVKRTAGNCNKSDEREHRVLVIDLEEIFVKLRQGDPHLQDAIFIVSNASKRPDTSNADMPVSNN
;
A
#
# COMPACT_ATOMS: atom_id res chain seq x y z
N MET A 1 3.61 -28.58 -84.87
CA MET A 1 2.66 -28.91 -83.84
C MET A 1 3.42 -29.12 -82.54
N LYS A 2 3.56 -28.10 -81.73
CA LYS A 2 4.24 -28.17 -80.43
C LYS A 2 3.26 -27.73 -79.36
N ARG A 3 2.89 -28.66 -78.50
CA ARG A 3 2.04 -28.39 -77.32
C ARG A 3 2.92 -27.83 -76.18
N VAL A 4 2.64 -26.61 -75.75
CA VAL A 4 3.29 -26.01 -74.59
C VAL A 4 2.38 -26.27 -73.43
N ILE A 5 2.85 -26.97 -72.41
CA ILE A 5 2.17 -27.24 -71.15
C ILE A 5 2.59 -26.16 -70.19
N PHE A 6 1.63 -25.27 -69.76
CA PHE A 6 1.85 -24.32 -68.74
C PHE A 6 1.64 -25.00 -67.37
N PHE A 7 2.68 -25.11 -66.56
CA PHE A 7 2.59 -25.45 -65.19
C PHE A 7 2.30 -24.19 -64.42
N ALA A 8 1.07 -24.08 -63.87
CA ALA A 8 0.71 -23.05 -62.91
C ALA A 8 1.16 -23.51 -61.50
N ILE A 9 2.20 -22.86 -60.97
CA ILE A 9 2.64 -23.05 -59.59
C ILE A 9 1.79 -22.14 -58.71
N ILE A 10 0.89 -22.77 -57.94
CA ILE A 10 0.10 -22.08 -56.94
C ILE A 10 0.98 -21.96 -55.68
N PHE A 11 1.50 -20.76 -55.43
CA PHE A 11 2.15 -20.42 -54.16
C PHE A 11 1.07 -20.15 -53.13
N SER A 12 0.81 -21.10 -52.22
CA SER A 12 -0.02 -20.94 -51.05
C SER A 12 0.77 -20.20 -49.98
N ALA A 13 0.55 -18.92 -49.84
CA ALA A 13 1.10 -18.13 -48.75
C ALA A 13 0.31 -18.44 -47.44
N VAL A 14 0.90 -19.29 -46.61
CA VAL A 14 0.42 -19.51 -45.23
C VAL A 14 0.89 -18.35 -44.41
N THR A 15 0.00 -17.40 -44.15
CA THR A 15 0.21 -16.32 -43.16
C THR A 15 0.02 -16.91 -41.77
N ILE A 16 1.11 -17.20 -41.08
CA ILE A 16 1.11 -17.53 -39.66
C ILE A 16 0.91 -16.21 -38.91
N SER A 17 -0.34 -15.92 -38.51
CA SER A 17 -0.64 -14.86 -37.57
C SER A 17 -0.16 -15.32 -36.18
N LEU A 18 1.01 -14.86 -35.75
CA LEU A 18 1.47 -14.90 -34.38
C LEU A 18 0.58 -13.99 -33.58
N GLY A 19 -0.47 -14.55 -32.96
CA GLY A 19 -1.25 -13.89 -31.96
C GLY A 19 -0.37 -13.64 -30.73
N LEU A 20 0.08 -12.40 -30.57
CA LEU A 20 0.62 -11.91 -29.31
C LEU A 20 -0.54 -11.89 -28.32
N THR A 21 -0.78 -13.00 -27.63
CA THR A 21 -1.61 -12.98 -26.42
C THR A 21 -0.81 -12.23 -25.36
N SER A 22 -1.08 -10.94 -25.24
CA SER A 22 -0.71 -10.16 -24.07
C SER A 22 -1.33 -10.83 -22.86
N CYS A 23 -0.50 -11.48 -22.06
CA CYS A 23 -0.88 -11.94 -20.74
C CYS A 23 -0.90 -10.73 -19.79
N ASP A 24 -1.94 -9.90 -19.89
CA ASP A 24 -2.39 -9.12 -18.74
C ASP A 24 -3.18 -10.08 -17.82
N LYS A 25 -2.45 -10.97 -17.19
CA LYS A 25 -2.91 -11.56 -15.95
C LYS A 25 -2.51 -10.59 -14.86
N ASP A 26 -3.45 -9.72 -14.45
CA ASP A 26 -3.46 -9.19 -13.09
C ASP A 26 -3.38 -10.42 -12.17
N THR A 27 -2.16 -10.78 -11.79
CA THR A 27 -1.94 -11.87 -10.85
C THR A 27 -2.37 -11.33 -9.52
N GLU A 28 -3.63 -11.57 -9.16
CA GLU A 28 -4.14 -11.29 -7.83
C GLU A 28 -3.20 -11.99 -6.83
N ILE A 29 -2.39 -11.19 -6.14
CA ILE A 29 -1.46 -11.69 -5.12
C ILE A 29 -2.34 -12.16 -3.98
N LYS A 30 -2.56 -13.46 -3.91
CA LYS A 30 -3.34 -14.06 -2.84
C LYS A 30 -2.53 -13.91 -1.55
N ASP A 31 -2.89 -12.94 -0.70
CA ASP A 31 -2.29 -12.83 0.62
C ASP A 31 -2.60 -14.12 1.39
N PRO A 32 -1.60 -14.93 1.76
CA PRO A 32 -1.83 -16.22 2.39
C PRO A 32 -2.48 -16.10 3.77
N ASN A 33 -2.47 -14.92 4.37
CA ASN A 33 -3.01 -14.70 5.71
C ASN A 33 -3.44 -13.22 5.89
N PRO A 34 -4.55 -12.80 5.27
CA PRO A 34 -5.10 -11.46 5.47
C PRO A 34 -5.58 -11.33 6.92
N PHE A 35 -5.38 -10.17 7.52
CA PHE A 35 -5.71 -9.92 8.91
C PHE A 35 -6.26 -8.51 9.09
N THR A 36 -7.31 -8.39 9.92
CA THR A 36 -7.92 -7.12 10.30
C THR A 36 -8.00 -7.02 11.81
N LEU A 37 -7.53 -5.92 12.36
CA LEU A 37 -7.63 -5.57 13.77
C LEU A 37 -8.32 -4.22 13.90
N GLN A 38 -9.51 -4.21 14.50
CA GLN A 38 -10.25 -2.99 14.79
C GLN A 38 -9.81 -2.42 16.13
N LYS A 39 -9.42 -1.16 16.15
CA LYS A 39 -9.13 -0.37 17.33
C LYS A 39 -10.09 0.83 17.42
N GLU A 40 -10.08 1.54 18.52
CA GLU A 40 -10.96 2.69 18.75
C GLU A 40 -10.72 3.81 17.70
N ASN A 41 -9.45 4.08 17.38
CA ASN A 41 -9.04 5.21 16.55
C ASN A 41 -8.61 4.85 15.13
N TYR A 42 -8.44 3.56 14.83
CA TYR A 42 -8.00 3.08 13.52
C TYR A 42 -8.36 1.60 13.29
N THR A 43 -8.29 1.20 12.04
CA THR A 43 -8.32 -0.21 11.62
C THR A 43 -6.94 -0.60 11.09
N PHE A 44 -6.34 -1.65 11.64
CA PHE A 44 -5.11 -2.22 11.07
C PHE A 44 -5.46 -3.34 10.10
N LEU A 45 -4.88 -3.30 8.91
CA LEU A 45 -5.14 -4.22 7.81
C LEU A 45 -3.82 -4.79 7.29
N LYS A 46 -3.62 -6.10 7.43
CA LYS A 46 -2.62 -6.81 6.64
C LYS A 46 -3.29 -7.33 5.38
N ASN A 47 -2.99 -6.71 4.24
CA ASN A 47 -3.57 -7.08 2.95
C ASN A 47 -2.66 -6.61 1.81
N SER A 48 -1.97 -7.54 1.16
CA SER A 48 -0.98 -7.24 0.12
C SER A 48 -1.59 -6.58 -1.11
N ASN A 49 -2.80 -6.99 -1.55
CA ASN A 49 -3.46 -6.37 -2.71
C ASN A 49 -3.87 -4.93 -2.40
N TYR A 50 -4.47 -4.71 -1.25
CA TYR A 50 -4.87 -3.36 -0.84
C TYR A 50 -3.65 -2.45 -0.61
N TYR A 51 -2.57 -2.99 -0.06
CA TYR A 51 -1.30 -2.27 0.07
C TYR A 51 -0.77 -1.79 -1.29
N LEU A 52 -0.74 -2.67 -2.32
CA LEU A 52 -0.30 -2.32 -3.67
C LEU A 52 -1.23 -1.29 -4.32
N GLU A 53 -2.54 -1.40 -4.10
CA GLU A 53 -3.52 -0.42 -4.55
C GLU A 53 -3.23 0.96 -3.95
N VAL A 54 -3.04 1.04 -2.62
CA VAL A 54 -2.69 2.29 -1.93
C VAL A 54 -1.37 2.85 -2.46
N GLN A 55 -0.35 2.01 -2.58
CA GLN A 55 0.97 2.43 -3.08
C GLN A 55 0.89 3.05 -4.47
N LYS A 56 0.07 2.47 -5.36
CA LYS A 56 -0.10 2.93 -6.74
C LYS A 56 -0.89 4.23 -6.84
N ASN A 57 -1.90 4.41 -5.98
CA ASN A 57 -2.89 5.48 -6.12
C ASN A 57 -2.69 6.65 -5.15
N ARG A 58 -1.65 6.62 -4.31
CA ARG A 58 -1.35 7.67 -3.31
C ARG A 58 -1.56 9.08 -3.88
N SER A 59 -2.56 9.77 -3.39
CA SER A 59 -2.86 11.15 -3.78
C SER A 59 -3.96 11.76 -2.90
N PRO A 60 -4.16 13.09 -2.93
CA PRO A 60 -5.27 13.74 -2.22
C PRO A 60 -6.65 13.32 -2.72
N GLU A 61 -6.74 12.76 -3.92
CA GLU A 61 -7.99 12.24 -4.50
C GLU A 61 -8.31 10.81 -4.03
N TYR A 62 -7.28 10.07 -3.63
CA TYR A 62 -7.41 8.68 -3.17
C TYR A 62 -7.67 8.55 -1.67
N SER A 63 -7.10 9.45 -0.87
CA SER A 63 -7.26 9.52 0.58
C SER A 63 -7.53 10.95 0.99
N ASP A 64 -8.50 11.17 1.88
CA ASP A 64 -8.77 12.50 2.39
C ASP A 64 -7.53 13.13 3.03
N PRO A 65 -7.25 14.43 2.77
CA PRO A 65 -6.01 15.06 3.18
C PRO A 65 -5.80 15.07 4.72
N PHE A 66 -4.59 14.71 5.12
CA PHE A 66 -4.10 14.80 6.49
C PHE A 66 -2.58 14.94 6.48
N GLU A 67 -2.00 15.30 7.62
CA GLU A 67 -0.56 15.32 7.82
C GLU A 67 -0.16 14.26 8.84
N ILE A 68 0.98 13.62 8.64
CA ILE A 68 1.71 12.91 9.68
C ILE A 68 2.69 13.92 10.26
N GLU A 69 2.46 14.31 11.50
CA GLU A 69 3.28 15.34 12.18
C GLU A 69 4.53 14.71 12.78
N ASP A 70 4.36 13.55 13.40
CA ASP A 70 5.46 12.83 14.03
C ASP A 70 5.18 11.33 14.07
N VAL A 71 6.26 10.54 14.11
CA VAL A 71 6.22 9.10 14.34
C VAL A 71 7.28 8.73 15.36
N GLN A 72 6.86 8.17 16.48
CA GLN A 72 7.74 7.74 17.55
C GLN A 72 7.56 6.26 17.84
N ARG A 73 8.63 5.61 18.18
CA ARG A 73 8.60 4.24 18.69
C ARG A 73 8.97 4.26 20.17
N ILE A 74 8.03 3.81 21.01
CA ILE A 74 8.15 3.80 22.46
C ILE A 74 7.96 2.37 22.94
N ASP A 75 9.02 1.69 23.32
CA ASP A 75 9.02 0.28 23.70
C ASP A 75 8.40 -0.62 22.61
N LYS A 76 7.20 -1.13 22.89
CA LYS A 76 6.43 -2.04 22.01
C LYS A 76 5.36 -1.33 21.20
N GLU A 77 5.27 -0.02 21.31
CA GLU A 77 4.26 0.76 20.63
C GLU A 77 4.87 1.70 19.59
N MET A 78 4.12 1.93 18.52
CA MET A 78 4.40 2.99 17.57
C MET A 78 3.29 4.02 17.64
N HIS A 79 3.67 5.26 17.95
CA HIS A 79 2.80 6.40 18.06
C HIS A 79 2.90 7.23 16.77
N ILE A 80 1.79 7.35 16.04
CA ILE A 80 1.70 8.16 14.83
C ILE A 80 0.83 9.36 15.16
N GLU A 81 1.42 10.53 15.23
CA GLU A 81 0.70 11.78 15.42
C GLU A 81 0.21 12.30 14.07
N VAL A 82 -1.10 12.49 13.93
CA VAL A 82 -1.72 12.98 12.72
C VAL A 82 -2.55 14.23 12.98
N SER A 83 -2.55 15.15 12.01
CA SER A 83 -3.44 16.30 12.00
C SER A 83 -4.26 16.35 10.71
N PHE A 84 -5.50 16.80 10.78
CA PHE A 84 -6.43 16.83 9.66
C PHE A 84 -7.45 17.96 9.81
N PRO A 85 -8.11 18.40 8.72
CA PRO A 85 -9.13 19.44 8.78
C PRO A 85 -10.26 19.04 9.74
N ALA A 86 -10.63 19.96 10.64
CA ALA A 86 -11.76 19.82 11.54
C ALA A 86 -13.11 19.93 10.82
N GLY A 87 -14.20 19.62 11.54
CA GLY A 87 -15.55 19.80 11.03
C GLY A 87 -16.07 18.67 10.15
N CYS A 88 -15.44 17.50 10.15
CA CYS A 88 -15.95 16.29 9.50
C CYS A 88 -16.81 15.47 10.48
N ALA A 89 -17.94 14.92 10.00
CA ALA A 89 -18.82 14.10 10.82
C ALA A 89 -18.17 12.78 11.27
N SER A 90 -17.22 12.28 10.50
CA SER A 90 -16.41 11.10 10.85
C SER A 90 -14.99 11.21 10.27
N ASN A 91 -14.05 10.59 10.96
CA ASN A 91 -12.66 10.50 10.55
C ASN A 91 -12.17 9.09 10.86
N ASN A 92 -12.09 8.25 9.83
CA ASN A 92 -11.64 6.86 9.92
C ASN A 92 -10.22 6.77 9.40
N PHE A 93 -9.34 6.14 10.18
CA PHE A 93 -7.97 5.85 9.79
C PHE A 93 -7.78 4.35 9.57
N GLU A 94 -7.10 4.01 8.49
CA GLU A 94 -6.65 2.67 8.19
C GLU A 94 -5.12 2.65 8.16
N ILE A 95 -4.54 1.64 8.81
CA ILE A 95 -3.11 1.36 8.77
C ILE A 95 -2.95 0.08 7.97
N ILE A 96 -2.28 0.17 6.84
CA ILE A 96 -2.24 -0.88 5.82
C ILE A 96 -0.82 -1.39 5.66
N TRP A 97 -0.66 -2.71 5.76
CA TRP A 97 0.60 -3.42 5.64
C TRP A 97 0.49 -4.62 4.70
N ASP A 98 1.54 -4.91 3.95
CA ASP A 98 1.63 -6.11 3.09
C ASP A 98 2.16 -7.35 3.82
N GLY A 99 2.68 -7.19 5.03
CA GLY A 99 3.30 -8.26 5.80
C GLY A 99 4.75 -8.54 5.42
N VAL A 100 5.37 -7.69 4.59
CA VAL A 100 6.74 -7.88 4.11
C VAL A 100 7.72 -7.05 4.92
N VAL A 101 8.82 -7.69 5.33
CA VAL A 101 10.01 -7.03 5.86
C VAL A 101 11.11 -7.18 4.82
N MET A 102 11.66 -6.08 4.38
CA MET A 102 12.76 -6.07 3.41
C MET A 102 14.06 -6.53 4.08
N GLU A 103 14.76 -7.46 3.45
CA GLU A 103 16.07 -7.97 3.87
C GLU A 103 17.15 -6.91 3.56
N SER A 104 17.15 -5.83 4.34
CA SER A 104 18.17 -4.78 4.34
C SER A 104 18.89 -4.76 5.70
N TYR A 105 19.93 -3.94 5.85
CA TYR A 105 20.57 -3.75 7.14
C TYR A 105 20.61 -2.24 7.48
N PRO A 106 19.81 -1.81 8.47
CA PRO A 106 18.80 -2.57 9.22
C PRO A 106 17.60 -3.00 8.36
N PRO A 107 16.84 -4.03 8.79
CA PRO A 107 15.60 -4.44 8.13
C PRO A 107 14.60 -3.29 8.02
N GLN A 108 13.78 -3.28 6.99
CA GLN A 108 12.80 -2.21 6.78
C GLN A 108 11.42 -2.78 6.46
N THR A 109 10.39 -2.10 6.92
CA THR A 109 9.01 -2.40 6.53
C THR A 109 8.24 -1.10 6.35
N ARG A 110 7.20 -1.13 5.51
CA ARG A 110 6.40 0.06 5.21
C ARG A 110 4.95 -0.14 5.62
N LEU A 111 4.39 0.90 6.25
CA LEU A 111 2.97 1.01 6.57
C LEU A 111 2.38 2.21 5.83
N PHE A 112 1.20 2.05 5.26
CA PHE A 112 0.43 3.19 4.78
C PHE A 112 -0.61 3.59 5.81
N VAL A 113 -0.73 4.89 6.06
CA VAL A 113 -1.84 5.48 6.77
C VAL A 113 -2.78 6.10 5.76
N LYS A 114 -4.05 5.71 5.77
CA LYS A 114 -5.10 6.25 4.91
C LYS A 114 -6.20 6.83 5.77
N ARG A 115 -6.70 8.00 5.40
CA ARG A 115 -7.84 8.64 6.04
C ARG A 115 -9.05 8.61 5.11
N THR A 116 -10.23 8.33 5.69
CA THR A 116 -11.52 8.51 5.02
C THR A 116 -12.41 9.37 5.92
N ALA A 117 -12.82 10.52 5.41
CA ALA A 117 -13.65 11.47 6.12
C ALA A 117 -15.08 11.46 5.58
N GLY A 118 -16.05 11.65 6.46
CA GLY A 118 -17.46 11.77 6.08
C GLY A 118 -17.98 13.18 6.29
N ASN A 119 -18.70 13.71 5.30
CA ASN A 119 -19.48 14.98 5.39
C ASN A 119 -18.72 16.11 6.08
N CYS A 120 -17.67 16.61 5.46
CA CYS A 120 -16.84 17.67 6.01
C CYS A 120 -17.44 19.06 5.70
N ASN A 121 -17.57 19.89 6.71
CA ASN A 121 -17.74 21.33 6.56
C ASN A 121 -16.34 21.96 6.39
N LYS A 122 -16.25 23.01 5.58
CA LYS A 122 -14.99 23.74 5.42
C LYS A 122 -14.64 24.40 6.77
N SER A 123 -13.46 24.07 7.29
CA SER A 123 -12.88 24.67 8.48
C SER A 123 -11.40 24.90 8.24
N ASP A 124 -10.88 26.02 8.71
CA ASP A 124 -9.46 26.31 8.73
C ASP A 124 -8.78 25.72 9.98
N GLU A 125 -9.57 25.22 10.92
CA GLU A 125 -9.09 24.56 12.12
C GLU A 125 -8.63 23.14 11.82
N ARG A 126 -7.69 22.66 12.64
CA ARG A 126 -7.17 21.29 12.53
C ARG A 126 -7.44 20.53 13.83
N GLU A 127 -7.80 19.27 13.66
CA GLU A 127 -7.84 18.29 14.73
C GLU A 127 -6.55 17.49 14.74
N HIS A 128 -6.13 17.05 15.94
CA HIS A 128 -4.96 16.20 16.15
C HIS A 128 -5.40 14.87 16.77
N ARG A 129 -4.73 13.80 16.39
CA ARG A 129 -4.96 12.47 16.92
C ARG A 129 -3.67 11.68 16.96
N VAL A 130 -3.51 10.85 17.99
CA VAL A 130 -2.42 9.88 18.06
C VAL A 130 -3.00 8.49 17.79
N LEU A 131 -2.43 7.81 16.79
CA LEU A 131 -2.74 6.41 16.48
C LEU A 131 -1.66 5.56 17.16
N VAL A 132 -2.05 4.80 18.17
CA VAL A 132 -1.12 3.96 18.95
C VAL A 132 -1.21 2.53 18.47
N ILE A 133 -0.14 2.04 17.86
CA ILE A 133 -0.04 0.70 17.29
C ILE A 133 0.76 -0.18 18.25
N ASP A 134 0.11 -1.20 18.82
CA ASP A 134 0.78 -2.25 19.58
C ASP A 134 1.48 -3.22 18.61
N LEU A 135 2.78 -3.07 18.50
CA LEU A 135 3.61 -3.87 17.60
C LEU A 135 3.67 -5.34 18.08
N GLU A 136 3.67 -5.58 19.39
CA GLU A 136 3.69 -6.95 19.90
C GLU A 136 2.40 -7.69 19.57
N GLU A 137 1.23 -7.05 19.75
CA GLU A 137 -0.06 -7.65 19.39
C GLU A 137 -0.11 -8.01 17.90
N ILE A 138 0.36 -7.10 17.03
CA ILE A 138 0.38 -7.33 15.59
C ILE A 138 1.33 -8.48 15.24
N PHE A 139 2.53 -8.51 15.78
CA PHE A 139 3.53 -9.54 15.48
C PHE A 139 3.15 -10.91 16.02
N VAL A 140 2.59 -10.98 17.24
CA VAL A 140 2.12 -12.25 17.82
C VAL A 140 0.94 -12.81 17.04
N LYS A 141 -0.04 -11.98 16.68
CA LYS A 141 -1.22 -12.43 15.92
C LYS A 141 -0.86 -12.89 14.51
N LEU A 142 0.13 -12.30 13.90
CA LEU A 142 0.59 -12.69 12.57
C LEU A 142 1.46 -13.93 12.56
N ARG A 143 1.79 -14.51 13.73
CA ARG A 143 2.71 -15.65 13.89
C ARG A 143 4.05 -15.50 13.15
N GLN A 144 4.37 -14.30 12.78
CA GLN A 144 5.67 -13.98 12.23
C GLN A 144 6.55 -13.54 13.40
N GLY A 145 7.01 -14.52 14.17
CA GLY A 145 8.08 -14.31 15.14
C GLY A 145 9.38 -14.03 14.41
N ASP A 146 9.35 -13.09 13.46
CA ASP A 146 10.55 -12.59 12.82
C ASP A 146 11.27 -11.69 13.85
N PRO A 147 12.39 -12.15 14.44
CA PRO A 147 13.15 -11.36 15.40
C PRO A 147 13.62 -10.02 14.78
N HIS A 148 13.69 -9.94 13.46
CA HIS A 148 14.11 -8.75 12.75
C HIS A 148 13.09 -7.61 12.80
N LEU A 149 11.81 -7.89 13.11
CA LEU A 149 10.81 -6.83 13.24
C LEU A 149 11.05 -5.93 14.45
N GLN A 150 11.70 -6.43 15.50
CA GLN A 150 12.05 -5.59 16.65
C GLN A 150 13.09 -4.53 16.30
N ASP A 151 13.98 -4.84 15.37
CA ASP A 151 15.06 -3.96 14.94
C ASP A 151 14.76 -3.25 13.61
N ALA A 152 13.58 -3.51 13.03
CA ALA A 152 13.22 -2.94 11.75
C ALA A 152 12.94 -1.43 11.83
N ILE A 153 13.40 -0.73 10.81
CA ILE A 153 12.93 0.64 10.52
C ILE A 153 11.54 0.55 9.91
N PHE A 154 10.58 1.22 10.52
CA PHE A 154 9.26 1.39 9.94
C PHE A 154 9.23 2.65 9.10
N ILE A 155 8.76 2.55 7.88
CA ILE A 155 8.50 3.71 7.01
C ILE A 155 6.99 3.94 7.02
N VAL A 156 6.54 4.95 7.74
CA VAL A 156 5.13 5.34 7.81
C VAL A 156 4.82 6.31 6.68
N SER A 157 3.93 5.92 5.79
CA SER A 157 3.63 6.61 4.54
C SER A 157 2.22 7.17 4.53
N ASN A 158 2.09 8.43 4.16
CA ASN A 158 0.81 9.11 4.02
C ASN A 158 0.16 8.79 2.67
N ALA A 159 -1.01 8.13 2.68
CA ALA A 159 -1.73 7.75 1.47
C ALA A 159 -2.37 8.95 0.73
N SER A 160 -2.52 10.11 1.38
CA SER A 160 -3.01 11.33 0.75
C SER A 160 -1.91 12.16 0.06
N LYS A 161 -0.64 11.72 0.12
CA LYS A 161 0.49 12.40 -0.49
C LYS A 161 1.15 11.55 -1.57
N ARG A 162 1.55 12.20 -2.66
CA ARG A 162 2.39 11.55 -3.68
C ARG A 162 3.79 11.26 -3.12
N PRO A 163 4.47 10.21 -3.60
CA PRO A 163 5.77 9.80 -3.05
C PRO A 163 6.88 10.86 -3.07
N ASP A 164 6.81 11.81 -4.01
CA ASP A 164 7.76 12.90 -4.21
C ASP A 164 7.46 14.16 -3.38
N THR A 165 6.39 14.10 -2.57
CA THR A 165 5.98 15.23 -1.71
C THR A 165 6.74 15.18 -0.39
N SER A 166 7.08 16.35 0.17
CA SER A 166 7.70 16.45 1.49
C SER A 166 6.84 15.81 2.57
N ASN A 167 7.48 15.10 3.51
CA ASN A 167 6.82 14.38 4.60
C ASN A 167 5.76 13.35 4.12
N ALA A 168 5.93 12.82 2.91
CA ALA A 168 5.08 11.74 2.43
C ALA A 168 5.41 10.40 3.10
N ASP A 169 6.67 10.23 3.49
CA ASP A 169 7.23 9.02 4.11
C ASP A 169 8.07 9.43 5.31
N MET A 170 7.80 8.85 6.48
CA MET A 170 8.51 9.12 7.74
C MET A 170 9.12 7.83 8.29
N PRO A 171 10.45 7.69 8.27
CA PRO A 171 11.13 6.55 8.86
C PRO A 171 11.21 6.69 10.38
N VAL A 172 10.99 5.60 11.10
CA VAL A 172 11.17 5.49 12.55
C VAL A 172 11.93 4.21 12.90
N SER A 173 12.98 4.33 13.69
CA SER A 173 13.77 3.22 14.22
C SER A 173 13.46 2.98 15.70
N ASN A 174 13.88 1.83 16.20
CA ASN A 174 13.99 1.61 17.64
C ASN A 174 15.17 2.43 18.17
N ASN A 175 14.92 3.34 19.10
CA ASN A 175 15.98 4.11 19.78
C ASN A 175 16.54 3.32 20.95
#